data_8d59a8c61993ba4e350fdd8792aa61d4
#
_entry.id   8d59a8c61993ba4e350fdd8792aa61d4
#
_cell.length_a   1.000
_cell.length_b   1.000
_cell.length_c   1.000
_cell.angle_alpha   90.00
_cell.angle_beta   90.00
_cell.angle_gamma   90.00
#
_symmetry.space_group_name_H-M   'P 1'
#
loop_
_entity.id
_entity.type
_entity.pdbx_description
1 polymer ?
#
loop_
_entity_poly.entity_id
_entity_poly.type
_entity_poly.pdbx_seq_one_letter_code
_entity_poly.pdbx_strand_id
1 'polypeptide(L)'
;EIAQCLVGSEMCIRDRVYGNEPHIAGLSLETPNCPDFIEGIYFDKATLVFQVTGDTVKARQILEKASGSKNFRLELMGGSNYSQTQLLAIQKELNKKMEESGYENIKRNVTGYGVGLRHIEIRLIVNTPEKQKEFREKIMDSPAFQFSGVTEPIINQKVGVNHINGIYIRPEYPVYSTAAEQVTFILNNYSGGTIECGERYYVTFEDEKGIWWELPMNTAFVSIAYVIQDKREREMRASLYPDVHPNKAGRYRYFYEVTINRKPVLMMAEFRLSDNEKEWKEAKRTPLPEGLLTMKQDNTHQTVGEQVEELVYDMVEVMPEFPGGVRAMLDFIKKNIQYPEIARKNGIQGRVIVGVVVDKNGSVTNLTILKSIDPYLDKEAIRVIRLMPKWKPGTQMDKPVKVKYAIPVSFKLAD
;
A
#
# COMPACT_ATOMS: atom_id res chain seq x y z
N GLU A 1 -10.31 22.00 29.05
CA GLU A 1 -9.24 21.38 28.21
C GLU A 1 -9.68 20.03 27.63
N ILE A 2 -10.22 19.10 28.44
CA ILE A 2 -10.90 17.89 27.92
C ILE A 2 -12.10 18.29 27.04
N ALA A 3 -12.82 19.37 27.38
CA ALA A 3 -13.89 19.92 26.54
C ALA A 3 -13.39 20.42 25.17
N GLN A 4 -12.14 20.84 25.02
CA GLN A 4 -11.55 21.20 23.71
C GLN A 4 -11.24 19.95 22.88
N CYS A 5 -10.81 18.85 23.46
CA CYS A 5 -10.72 17.54 22.77
C CYS A 5 -12.09 17.08 22.28
N LEU A 6 -13.15 17.31 23.06
CA LEU A 6 -14.52 16.91 22.73
C LEU A 6 -15.20 17.89 21.77
N VAL A 7 -15.00 19.21 21.94
CA VAL A 7 -15.61 20.26 21.09
C VAL A 7 -14.97 20.29 19.70
N GLY A 8 -13.66 20.11 19.61
CA GLY A 8 -12.98 19.92 18.33
C GLY A 8 -13.45 18.68 17.59
N SER A 9 -13.77 17.60 18.31
CA SER A 9 -14.31 16.36 17.77
C SER A 9 -15.79 16.45 17.41
N GLU A 10 -16.63 17.13 18.19
CA GLU A 10 -18.06 17.32 17.85
C GLU A 10 -18.25 18.12 16.56
N MET A 11 -17.50 19.20 16.35
CA MET A 11 -17.55 19.96 15.09
C MET A 11 -17.02 19.17 13.89
N CYS A 12 -15.92 18.42 14.05
CA CYS A 12 -15.42 17.53 12.99
C CYS A 12 -16.31 16.30 12.75
N ILE A 13 -17.03 15.84 13.76
CA ILE A 13 -17.87 14.64 13.70
C ILE A 13 -19.23 14.96 13.08
N ARG A 14 -19.82 16.12 13.39
CA ARG A 14 -21.09 16.57 12.82
C ARG A 14 -21.03 16.74 11.30
N ASP A 15 -19.86 17.12 10.76
CA ASP A 15 -19.63 17.26 9.31
C ASP A 15 -19.19 15.95 8.62
N ARG A 16 -18.85 14.89 9.38
CA ARG A 16 -18.36 13.60 8.83
C ARG A 16 -19.31 12.41 8.97
N VAL A 17 -20.46 12.59 9.62
CA VAL A 17 -21.46 11.51 9.76
C VAL A 17 -22.20 11.31 8.45
N TYR A 18 -21.62 10.57 7.54
CA TYR A 18 -22.31 9.96 6.42
C TYR A 18 -22.27 8.45 6.55
N GLY A 19 -23.43 7.85 6.87
CA GLY A 19 -23.72 6.43 6.66
C GLY A 19 -23.41 5.49 7.82
N ASN A 20 -24.27 4.52 8.00
CA ASN A 20 -24.41 3.52 9.05
C ASN A 20 -23.27 2.48 9.16
N GLU A 21 -22.01 2.86 9.00
CA GLU A 21 -20.88 1.99 9.32
C GLU A 21 -20.00 2.65 10.38
N PRO A 22 -19.45 1.87 11.33
CA PRO A 22 -18.53 2.38 12.33
C PRO A 22 -17.21 2.76 11.64
N HIS A 23 -17.15 3.99 11.13
CA HIS A 23 -15.86 4.55 10.77
C HIS A 23 -15.17 4.92 12.07
N ILE A 24 -14.05 4.28 12.35
CA ILE A 24 -13.05 4.74 13.33
C ILE A 24 -12.64 6.13 12.84
N ALA A 25 -13.31 7.16 13.32
CA ALA A 25 -12.78 8.50 13.23
C ALA A 25 -11.55 8.48 14.14
N GLY A 26 -10.36 8.45 13.55
CA GLY A 26 -9.13 8.70 14.27
C GLY A 26 -9.22 10.11 14.84
N LEU A 27 -9.81 10.25 16.00
CA LEU A 27 -9.66 11.45 16.81
C LEU A 27 -8.19 11.52 17.17
N SER A 28 -7.54 12.63 16.82
CA SER A 28 -6.16 12.85 17.23
C SER A 28 -6.14 12.90 18.74
N LEU A 29 -5.66 11.80 19.36
CA LEU A 29 -5.35 11.74 20.78
C LEU A 29 -4.07 12.52 21.10
N GLU A 30 -3.51 13.22 20.12
CA GLU A 30 -2.27 14.01 20.19
C GLU A 30 -2.44 15.36 20.90
N THR A 31 -3.58 15.61 21.55
CA THR A 31 -3.72 16.82 22.34
C THR A 31 -2.99 16.68 23.68
N PRO A 32 -2.20 17.69 24.10
CA PRO A 32 -1.37 17.65 25.30
C PRO A 32 -2.12 17.31 26.62
N ASN A 33 -3.44 17.40 26.58
CA ASN A 33 -4.32 17.27 27.76
C ASN A 33 -5.29 16.09 27.66
N CYS A 34 -5.10 15.17 26.73
CA CYS A 34 -5.91 13.95 26.67
C CYS A 34 -5.57 13.07 27.87
N PRO A 35 -6.56 12.63 28.68
CA PRO A 35 -6.30 11.79 29.82
C PRO A 35 -5.67 10.46 29.41
N ASP A 36 -4.64 10.02 30.14
CA ASP A 36 -3.86 8.81 29.87
C ASP A 36 -4.68 7.52 29.86
N PHE A 37 -5.86 7.53 30.46
CA PHE A 37 -6.76 6.36 30.49
C PHE A 37 -7.64 6.21 29.25
N ILE A 38 -7.63 7.17 28.29
CA ILE A 38 -8.39 7.09 27.04
C ILE A 38 -7.50 6.45 25.99
N GLU A 39 -7.97 5.33 25.43
CA GLU A 39 -7.28 4.56 24.40
C GLU A 39 -7.87 4.75 23.00
N GLY A 40 -9.15 5.11 22.94
CA GLY A 40 -9.84 5.36 21.69
C GLY A 40 -11.19 6.00 21.91
N ILE A 41 -11.70 6.64 20.86
CA ILE A 41 -13.02 7.24 20.84
C ILE A 41 -13.66 6.93 19.48
N TYR A 42 -14.88 6.40 19.49
CA TYR A 42 -15.61 6.11 18.25
C TYR A 42 -17.12 6.24 18.46
N PHE A 43 -17.88 6.23 17.37
CA PHE A 43 -19.34 6.18 17.43
C PHE A 43 -19.85 4.77 17.12
N ASP A 44 -20.67 4.25 18.01
CA ASP A 44 -21.48 3.08 17.77
C ASP A 44 -22.92 3.57 17.52
N LYS A 45 -23.32 3.58 16.25
CA LYS A 45 -24.56 4.22 15.78
C LYS A 45 -24.58 5.71 16.15
N ALA A 46 -25.40 6.12 17.11
CA ALA A 46 -25.49 7.49 17.60
C ALA A 46 -24.86 7.69 18.98
N THR A 47 -24.23 6.66 19.55
CA THR A 47 -23.65 6.69 20.90
C THR A 47 -22.14 6.89 20.81
N LEU A 48 -21.62 7.92 21.49
CA LEU A 48 -20.19 8.12 21.65
C LEU A 48 -19.64 7.06 22.62
N VAL A 49 -18.60 6.36 22.19
CA VAL A 49 -17.95 5.30 22.99
C VAL A 49 -16.50 5.73 23.27
N PHE A 50 -16.14 5.74 24.55
CA PHE A 50 -14.76 5.91 24.98
C PHE A 50 -14.19 4.54 25.35
N GLN A 51 -13.13 4.15 24.67
CA GLN A 51 -12.31 3.03 25.06
C GLN A 51 -11.35 3.49 26.15
N VAL A 52 -11.46 2.89 27.34
CA VAL A 52 -10.71 3.35 28.52
C VAL A 52 -9.98 2.19 29.19
N THR A 53 -8.87 2.51 29.84
CA THR A 53 -8.12 1.58 30.72
C THR A 53 -8.29 1.93 32.19
N GLY A 54 -8.10 0.95 33.06
CA GLY A 54 -8.15 1.14 34.50
C GLY A 54 -9.56 1.23 35.10
N ASP A 55 -9.74 2.14 36.05
CA ASP A 55 -11.00 2.32 36.77
C ASP A 55 -12.07 3.06 35.99
N THR A 56 -13.05 2.31 35.48
CA THR A 56 -14.16 2.86 34.66
C THR A 56 -15.06 3.84 35.45
N VAL A 57 -15.17 3.72 36.79
CA VAL A 57 -15.97 4.64 37.60
C VAL A 57 -15.29 6.00 37.64
N LYS A 58 -14.00 6.00 37.91
CA LYS A 58 -13.18 7.23 37.92
C LYS A 58 -13.11 7.86 36.52
N ALA A 59 -12.92 7.06 35.46
CA ALA A 59 -12.92 7.51 34.10
C ALA A 59 -14.25 8.18 33.74
N ARG A 60 -15.38 7.57 34.12
CA ARG A 60 -16.72 8.14 33.90
C ARG A 60 -16.89 9.50 34.57
N GLN A 61 -16.52 9.62 35.83
CA GLN A 61 -16.62 10.88 36.58
C GLN A 61 -15.82 12.02 35.92
N ILE A 62 -14.60 11.70 35.47
CA ILE A 62 -13.73 12.68 34.79
C ILE A 62 -14.36 13.09 33.46
N LEU A 63 -14.84 12.14 32.66
CA LEU A 63 -15.44 12.42 31.35
C LEU A 63 -16.78 13.15 31.45
N GLU A 64 -17.65 12.81 32.43
CA GLU A 64 -18.90 13.54 32.69
C GLU A 64 -18.63 14.97 33.11
N LYS A 65 -17.66 15.20 33.98
CA LYS A 65 -17.25 16.55 34.41
C LYS A 65 -16.68 17.36 33.24
N ALA A 66 -15.90 16.75 32.37
CA ALA A 66 -15.24 17.42 31.25
C ALA A 66 -16.18 17.70 30.09
N SER A 67 -17.06 16.76 29.74
CA SER A 67 -18.00 16.91 28.61
C SER A 67 -19.29 17.63 28.95
N GLY A 68 -19.64 17.71 30.26
CA GLY A 68 -20.95 18.20 30.70
C GLY A 68 -22.11 17.25 30.31
N SER A 69 -21.82 16.06 29.81
CA SER A 69 -22.79 15.11 29.32
C SER A 69 -22.60 13.73 29.95
N LYS A 70 -23.73 13.01 30.14
CA LYS A 70 -23.74 11.61 30.57
C LYS A 70 -24.03 10.66 29.41
N ASN A 71 -24.24 11.19 28.20
CA ASN A 71 -24.71 10.46 27.03
C ASN A 71 -23.56 9.86 26.22
N PHE A 72 -22.78 9.00 26.88
CA PHE A 72 -21.71 8.22 26.27
C PHE A 72 -21.57 6.85 26.93
N ARG A 73 -20.95 5.92 26.22
CA ARG A 73 -20.62 4.58 26.74
C ARG A 73 -19.12 4.48 27.00
N LEU A 74 -18.77 3.77 28.09
CA LEU A 74 -17.39 3.35 28.32
C LEU A 74 -17.23 1.89 27.91
N GLU A 75 -16.16 1.61 27.25
CA GLU A 75 -15.70 0.27 26.93
C GLU A 75 -14.35 0.04 27.58
N LEU A 76 -14.32 -0.89 28.56
CA LEU A 76 -13.08 -1.21 29.25
C LEU A 76 -12.19 -2.05 28.32
N MET A 77 -11.03 -1.50 28.00
CA MET A 77 -10.01 -2.18 27.24
C MET A 77 -9.14 -3.00 28.17
N GLY A 78 -9.32 -4.33 28.16
CA GLY A 78 -8.49 -5.23 28.95
C GLY A 78 -7.12 -5.46 28.31
N GLY A 79 -6.03 -5.43 29.08
CA GLY A 79 -4.74 -6.02 28.72
C GLY A 79 -3.71 -5.13 28.03
N SER A 80 -3.89 -3.83 27.91
CA SER A 80 -2.79 -2.91 27.59
C SER A 80 -2.14 -2.38 28.86
N ASN A 81 -0.80 -2.44 28.92
CA ASN A 81 -0.02 -1.80 29.96
C ASN A 81 0.35 -0.34 29.62
N TYR A 82 -0.07 0.15 28.45
CA TYR A 82 0.30 1.45 27.91
C TYR A 82 -0.92 2.21 27.40
N SER A 83 -1.02 3.50 27.73
CA SER A 83 -1.95 4.42 27.10
C SER A 83 -1.47 4.81 25.70
N GLN A 84 -2.38 5.31 24.87
CA GLN A 84 -2.05 5.78 23.53
C GLN A 84 -1.00 6.91 23.57
N THR A 85 -1.08 7.81 24.54
CA THR A 85 -0.09 8.89 24.75
C THR A 85 1.30 8.31 25.07
N GLN A 86 1.38 7.28 25.89
CA GLN A 86 2.65 6.61 26.20
C GLN A 86 3.23 5.91 24.97
N LEU A 87 2.38 5.23 24.17
CA LEU A 87 2.82 4.59 22.93
C LEU A 87 3.35 5.61 21.92
N LEU A 88 2.69 6.76 21.76
CA LEU A 88 3.15 7.84 20.91
C LEU A 88 4.48 8.45 21.37
N ALA A 89 4.69 8.59 22.69
CA ALA A 89 5.97 9.03 23.23
C ALA A 89 7.10 8.04 22.93
N ILE A 90 6.85 6.73 23.13
CA ILE A 90 7.81 5.66 22.78
C ILE A 90 8.09 5.65 21.26
N GLN A 91 7.06 5.82 20.42
CA GLN A 91 7.26 5.90 18.95
C GLN A 91 8.12 7.11 18.56
N LYS A 92 7.91 8.25 19.19
CA LYS A 92 8.73 9.45 18.93
C LYS A 92 10.20 9.24 19.28
N GLU A 93 10.47 8.52 20.39
CA GLU A 93 11.84 8.15 20.73
C GLU A 93 12.42 7.15 19.75
N LEU A 94 11.64 6.14 19.34
CA LEU A 94 12.03 5.17 18.33
C LEU A 94 12.36 5.86 16.99
N ASN A 95 11.54 6.81 16.53
CA ASN A 95 11.81 7.58 15.32
C ASN A 95 13.20 8.23 15.38
N LYS A 96 13.51 8.90 16.52
CA LYS A 96 14.83 9.51 16.72
C LYS A 96 15.94 8.49 16.63
N LYS A 97 15.78 7.31 17.25
CA LYS A 97 16.79 6.23 17.19
C LYS A 97 16.97 5.66 15.80
N MET A 98 15.91 5.56 15.03
CA MET A 98 15.95 5.08 13.65
C MET A 98 16.65 6.09 12.70
N GLU A 99 16.60 7.37 13.01
CA GLU A 99 17.29 8.45 12.24
C GLU A 99 18.76 8.60 12.62
N GLU A 100 19.19 8.20 13.83
CA GLU A 100 20.61 8.25 14.26
C GLU A 100 21.47 7.39 13.32
N SER A 101 22.70 7.80 13.02
CA SER A 101 23.64 7.00 12.25
C SER A 101 24.10 5.73 13.00
N GLY A 102 24.38 4.67 12.28
CA GLY A 102 24.83 3.39 12.82
C GLY A 102 23.76 2.30 12.81
N TYR A 103 24.23 1.06 12.92
CA TYR A 103 23.38 -0.15 12.92
C TYR A 103 22.50 -0.31 11.67
N GLU A 104 23.01 0.11 10.50
CA GLU A 104 22.24 0.14 9.24
C GLU A 104 21.73 -1.26 8.84
N ASN A 105 22.49 -2.31 9.12
CA ASN A 105 22.06 -3.69 8.89
C ASN A 105 20.81 -4.08 9.72
N ILE A 106 20.72 -3.59 10.97
CA ILE A 106 19.56 -3.83 11.84
C ILE A 106 18.36 -3.01 11.35
N LYS A 107 18.58 -1.75 11.00
CA LYS A 107 17.54 -0.85 10.47
C LYS A 107 17.00 -1.34 9.13
N ARG A 108 17.84 -1.88 8.26
CA ARG A 108 17.42 -2.51 7.00
C ARG A 108 16.54 -3.74 7.18
N ASN A 109 16.63 -4.41 8.33
CA ASN A 109 15.71 -5.48 8.69
C ASN A 109 14.30 -4.98 9.05
N VAL A 110 14.12 -3.68 9.34
CA VAL A 110 12.84 -3.07 9.69
C VAL A 110 12.12 -2.60 8.42
N THR A 111 10.98 -3.19 8.11
CA THR A 111 10.14 -2.81 6.96
C THR A 111 9.12 -1.73 7.28
N GLY A 112 8.87 -1.51 8.57
CA GLY A 112 7.95 -0.51 9.08
C GLY A 112 7.68 -0.70 10.55
N TYR A 113 7.24 0.36 11.20
CA TYR A 113 6.78 0.32 12.58
C TYR A 113 5.72 1.39 12.82
N GLY A 114 4.89 1.18 13.82
CA GLY A 114 3.82 2.12 14.14
C GLY A 114 3.06 1.77 15.41
N VAL A 115 2.32 2.75 15.91
CA VAL A 115 1.47 2.57 17.07
C VAL A 115 0.22 1.78 16.67
N GLY A 116 0.05 0.62 17.30
CA GLY A 116 -1.19 -0.13 17.30
C GLY A 116 -2.10 0.27 18.46
N LEU A 117 -3.15 -0.49 18.70
CA LEU A 117 -4.09 -0.20 19.79
C LEU A 117 -3.46 -0.36 21.19
N ARG A 118 -2.49 -1.25 21.35
CA ARG A 118 -1.96 -1.67 22.66
C ARG A 118 -0.46 -1.82 22.73
N HIS A 119 0.22 -1.68 21.60
CA HIS A 119 1.65 -1.90 21.45
C HIS A 119 2.19 -1.10 20.27
N ILE A 120 3.49 -1.07 20.14
CA ILE A 120 4.15 -0.61 18.91
C ILE A 120 4.50 -1.85 18.12
N GLU A 121 3.90 -2.00 16.95
CA GLU A 121 4.24 -3.04 16.01
C GLU A 121 5.55 -2.68 15.29
N ILE A 122 6.50 -3.61 15.30
CA ILE A 122 7.76 -3.52 14.55
C ILE A 122 7.77 -4.68 13.56
N ARG A 123 7.76 -4.37 12.27
CA ARG A 123 7.80 -5.38 11.21
C ARG A 123 9.21 -5.58 10.72
N LEU A 124 9.68 -6.82 10.80
CA LEU A 124 11.01 -7.24 10.40
C LEU A 124 10.94 -8.10 9.13
N ILE A 125 11.97 -8.05 8.30
CA ILE A 125 12.17 -9.00 7.19
C ILE A 125 12.40 -10.39 7.76
N VAL A 126 13.36 -10.50 8.69
CA VAL A 126 13.68 -11.72 9.44
C VAL A 126 13.35 -11.47 10.91
N ASN A 127 12.36 -12.19 11.45
CA ASN A 127 11.81 -12.01 12.79
C ASN A 127 12.17 -13.17 13.71
N THR A 128 13.46 -13.52 13.81
CA THR A 128 13.92 -14.52 14.76
C THR A 128 14.17 -13.92 16.15
N PRO A 129 14.20 -14.74 17.22
CA PRO A 129 14.54 -14.26 18.58
C PRO A 129 15.86 -13.49 18.65
N GLU A 130 16.87 -13.92 17.86
CA GLU A 130 18.18 -13.27 17.78
C GLU A 130 18.04 -11.87 17.16
N LYS A 131 17.28 -11.72 16.08
CA LYS A 131 17.05 -10.43 15.41
C LYS A 131 16.22 -9.47 16.26
N GLN A 132 15.25 -9.96 17.00
CA GLN A 132 14.52 -9.17 18.00
C GLN A 132 15.45 -8.71 19.13
N LYS A 133 16.29 -9.60 19.65
CA LYS A 133 17.29 -9.26 20.68
C LYS A 133 18.28 -8.22 20.17
N GLU A 134 18.82 -8.41 18.97
CA GLU A 134 19.73 -7.46 18.33
C GLU A 134 19.11 -6.05 18.21
N PHE A 135 17.84 -5.97 17.76
CA PHE A 135 17.09 -4.71 17.68
C PHE A 135 16.95 -4.06 19.07
N ARG A 136 16.52 -4.84 20.09
CA ARG A 136 16.33 -4.32 21.45
C ARG A 136 17.64 -3.79 22.06
N GLU A 137 18.76 -4.49 21.89
CA GLU A 137 20.05 -4.11 22.46
C GLU A 137 20.70 -2.93 21.76
N LYS A 138 20.50 -2.78 20.45
CA LYS A 138 21.26 -1.83 19.63
C LYS A 138 20.45 -0.62 19.19
N ILE A 139 19.14 -0.74 19.00
CA ILE A 139 18.29 0.35 18.58
C ILE A 139 17.54 0.92 19.78
N MET A 140 16.62 0.13 20.34
CA MET A 140 15.82 0.54 21.49
C MET A 140 15.14 -0.67 22.11
N ASP A 141 15.10 -0.75 23.45
CA ASP A 141 14.29 -1.72 24.15
C ASP A 141 13.03 -1.08 24.75
N SER A 142 11.91 -1.76 24.57
CA SER A 142 10.65 -1.39 25.22
C SER A 142 9.74 -2.61 25.34
N PRO A 143 9.11 -2.83 26.51
CA PRO A 143 8.10 -3.87 26.67
C PRO A 143 6.85 -3.63 25.78
N ALA A 144 6.67 -2.40 25.27
CA ALA A 144 5.59 -2.06 24.35
C ALA A 144 5.79 -2.62 22.94
N PHE A 145 6.97 -3.15 22.60
CA PHE A 145 7.27 -3.65 21.26
C PHE A 145 6.71 -5.04 21.01
N GLN A 146 5.96 -5.17 19.94
CA GLN A 146 5.52 -6.44 19.38
C GLN A 146 6.15 -6.58 17.97
N PHE A 147 6.87 -7.69 17.77
CA PHE A 147 7.54 -7.95 16.51
C PHE A 147 6.69 -8.86 15.62
N SER A 148 6.66 -8.55 14.33
CA SER A 148 6.08 -9.39 13.27
C SER A 148 7.06 -9.55 12.11
N GLY A 149 6.82 -10.53 11.26
CA GLY A 149 7.67 -10.84 10.10
C GLY A 149 7.94 -12.33 9.98
N VAL A 150 8.86 -12.70 9.08
CA VAL A 150 9.17 -14.10 8.79
C VAL A 150 9.97 -14.71 9.94
N THR A 151 9.39 -15.67 10.65
CA THR A 151 10.02 -16.39 11.77
C THR A 151 10.72 -17.67 11.32
N GLU A 152 10.19 -18.33 10.28
CA GLU A 152 10.70 -19.59 9.76
C GLU A 152 10.72 -19.56 8.24
N PRO A 153 11.67 -20.24 7.58
CA PRO A 153 11.70 -20.37 6.14
C PRO A 153 10.43 -21.00 5.59
N ILE A 154 9.92 -20.48 4.47
CA ILE A 154 8.70 -20.95 3.82
C ILE A 154 9.09 -21.75 2.56
N ILE A 155 8.62 -22.99 2.47
CA ILE A 155 8.78 -23.81 1.26
C ILE A 155 7.83 -23.28 0.19
N ASN A 156 8.37 -23.00 -1.00
CA ASN A 156 7.61 -22.56 -2.14
C ASN A 156 8.07 -23.26 -3.41
N GLN A 157 7.36 -24.31 -3.80
CA GLN A 157 7.63 -25.11 -4.98
C GLN A 157 6.90 -24.60 -6.25
N LYS A 158 6.34 -23.40 -6.22
CA LYS A 158 5.66 -22.82 -7.38
C LYS A 158 6.61 -22.71 -8.57
N VAL A 159 6.04 -22.87 -9.74
CA VAL A 159 6.71 -22.67 -11.02
C VAL A 159 5.90 -21.68 -11.82
N GLY A 160 6.56 -20.69 -12.38
CA GLY A 160 5.98 -19.73 -13.30
C GLY A 160 6.44 -19.98 -14.73
N VAL A 161 6.06 -19.14 -15.64
CA VAL A 161 6.51 -19.16 -17.03
C VAL A 161 7.48 -18.00 -17.29
N ASN A 162 8.52 -18.24 -18.05
CA ASN A 162 9.43 -17.15 -18.47
C ASN A 162 8.99 -16.47 -19.77
N HIS A 163 8.09 -17.13 -20.51
CA HIS A 163 7.57 -16.65 -21.78
C HIS A 163 6.12 -17.12 -21.99
N ILE A 164 5.25 -16.20 -22.42
CA ILE A 164 3.88 -16.47 -22.83
C ILE A 164 3.39 -15.41 -23.82
N ASN A 165 2.90 -15.85 -24.99
CA ASN A 165 2.24 -14.97 -25.97
C ASN A 165 3.05 -13.69 -26.31
N GLY A 166 4.36 -13.79 -26.53
CA GLY A 166 5.22 -12.65 -26.82
C GLY A 166 5.64 -11.81 -25.60
N ILE A 167 5.22 -12.20 -24.38
CA ILE A 167 5.66 -11.57 -23.13
C ILE A 167 6.77 -12.43 -22.55
N TYR A 168 7.91 -11.82 -22.23
CA TYR A 168 9.10 -12.51 -21.78
C TYR A 168 9.76 -11.82 -20.61
N ILE A 169 10.11 -12.59 -19.55
CA ILE A 169 10.84 -12.11 -18.40
C ILE A 169 12.21 -12.76 -18.31
N ARG A 170 13.25 -12.00 -18.04
CA ARG A 170 14.62 -12.48 -17.90
C ARG A 170 15.42 -11.66 -16.89
N PRO A 171 16.43 -12.24 -16.23
CA PRO A 171 17.38 -11.44 -15.47
C PRO A 171 18.24 -10.61 -16.45
N GLU A 172 18.70 -9.44 -16.02
CA GLU A 172 19.62 -8.63 -16.81
C GLU A 172 20.94 -9.36 -17.04
N TYR A 173 21.45 -9.98 -15.99
CA TYR A 173 22.61 -10.89 -16.05
C TYR A 173 22.23 -12.25 -15.49
N PRO A 174 22.78 -13.38 -16.01
CA PRO A 174 22.44 -14.70 -15.53
C PRO A 174 23.04 -15.04 -14.15
N VAL A 175 24.10 -14.31 -13.75
CA VAL A 175 24.83 -14.54 -12.50
C VAL A 175 25.13 -13.20 -11.85
N TYR A 176 24.97 -13.12 -10.52
CA TYR A 176 25.28 -11.99 -9.68
C TYR A 176 26.10 -12.43 -8.46
N SER A 177 26.71 -11.48 -7.75
CA SER A 177 27.39 -11.74 -6.48
C SER A 177 26.40 -12.15 -5.39
N THR A 178 26.80 -13.03 -4.47
CA THR A 178 26.07 -13.31 -3.23
C THR A 178 25.90 -12.07 -2.35
N ALA A 179 26.79 -11.09 -2.49
CA ALA A 179 26.71 -9.79 -1.82
C ALA A 179 25.86 -8.74 -2.57
N ALA A 180 25.22 -9.09 -3.68
CA ALA A 180 24.39 -8.16 -4.43
C ALA A 180 23.19 -7.72 -3.59
N GLU A 181 23.02 -6.40 -3.43
CA GLU A 181 21.85 -5.83 -2.75
C GLU A 181 20.58 -5.93 -3.61
N GLN A 182 20.75 -5.82 -4.93
CA GLN A 182 19.66 -5.85 -5.91
C GLN A 182 20.05 -6.64 -7.16
N VAL A 183 19.02 -7.27 -7.75
CA VAL A 183 19.09 -7.95 -9.04
C VAL A 183 18.06 -7.33 -9.97
N THR A 184 18.45 -7.03 -11.21
CA THR A 184 17.58 -6.42 -12.22
C THR A 184 17.00 -7.49 -13.15
N PHE A 185 15.71 -7.38 -13.41
CA PHE A 185 14.95 -8.19 -14.37
C PHE A 185 14.36 -7.29 -15.44
N ILE A 186 14.19 -7.85 -16.63
CA ILE A 186 13.63 -7.15 -17.78
C ILE A 186 12.40 -7.91 -18.25
N LEU A 187 11.26 -7.24 -18.21
CA LEU A 187 9.99 -7.72 -18.75
C LEU A 187 9.78 -7.08 -20.13
N ASN A 188 9.69 -7.92 -21.16
CA ASN A 188 9.47 -7.46 -22.53
C ASN A 188 8.04 -7.81 -22.94
N ASN A 189 7.33 -6.86 -23.56
CA ASN A 189 6.01 -7.08 -24.12
C ASN A 189 6.04 -6.95 -25.64
N TYR A 190 5.86 -8.06 -26.36
CA TYR A 190 5.69 -8.15 -27.82
C TYR A 190 4.41 -8.92 -28.15
N SER A 191 3.38 -8.80 -27.30
CA SER A 191 2.13 -9.56 -27.45
C SER A 191 1.15 -8.97 -28.46
N GLY A 192 1.44 -7.81 -29.05
CA GLY A 192 0.50 -7.07 -29.87
C GLY A 192 -0.55 -6.29 -29.08
N GLY A 193 -0.48 -6.29 -27.75
CA GLY A 193 -1.42 -5.60 -26.86
C GLY A 193 -0.74 -5.04 -25.62
N THR A 194 -1.54 -4.49 -24.70
CA THR A 194 -1.05 -3.99 -23.42
C THR A 194 -1.11 -5.07 -22.34
N ILE A 195 -0.16 -5.01 -21.40
CA ILE A 195 -0.17 -5.83 -20.18
C ILE A 195 -0.13 -4.92 -18.97
N GLU A 196 -0.72 -5.39 -17.87
CA GLU A 196 -0.70 -4.68 -16.58
C GLU A 196 0.14 -5.47 -15.57
N CYS A 197 0.84 -4.76 -14.69
CA CYS A 197 1.62 -5.35 -13.61
C CYS A 197 1.72 -4.39 -12.42
N GLY A 198 2.06 -4.92 -11.24
CA GLY A 198 2.24 -4.14 -10.02
C GLY A 198 3.71 -4.01 -9.62
N GLU A 199 3.95 -3.79 -8.32
CA GLU A 199 5.29 -3.79 -7.72
C GLU A 199 5.60 -5.13 -7.01
N ARG A 200 4.58 -5.95 -6.75
CA ARG A 200 4.74 -7.17 -5.93
C ARG A 200 5.53 -8.23 -6.66
N TYR A 201 6.57 -8.71 -6.01
CA TYR A 201 7.38 -9.84 -6.43
C TYR A 201 7.76 -10.69 -5.23
N TYR A 202 8.30 -11.88 -5.48
CA TYR A 202 9.02 -12.66 -4.48
C TYR A 202 10.16 -13.44 -5.14
N VAL A 203 11.13 -13.84 -4.32
CA VAL A 203 12.30 -14.58 -4.75
C VAL A 203 12.35 -15.89 -3.99
N THR A 204 12.75 -16.98 -4.66
CA THR A 204 13.04 -18.25 -4.01
C THR A 204 14.47 -18.68 -4.31
N PHE A 205 15.05 -19.48 -3.41
CA PHE A 205 16.35 -20.10 -3.61
C PHE A 205 16.25 -21.61 -3.46
N GLU A 206 17.09 -22.35 -4.19
CA GLU A 206 17.17 -23.80 -4.15
C GLU A 206 18.22 -24.25 -3.14
N ASP A 207 17.86 -25.15 -2.21
CA ASP A 207 18.81 -25.74 -1.29
C ASP A 207 19.55 -26.95 -1.93
N GLU A 208 20.49 -27.51 -1.21
CA GLU A 208 21.28 -28.69 -1.65
C GLU A 208 20.45 -29.95 -1.92
N LYS A 209 19.21 -30.00 -1.43
CA LYS A 209 18.26 -31.10 -1.63
C LYS A 209 17.30 -30.85 -2.78
N GLY A 210 17.42 -29.71 -3.47
CA GLY A 210 16.51 -29.30 -4.54
C GLY A 210 15.18 -28.73 -4.04
N ILE A 211 15.08 -28.37 -2.76
CA ILE A 211 13.88 -27.75 -2.19
C ILE A 211 13.98 -26.23 -2.38
N TRP A 212 12.90 -25.64 -2.87
CA TRP A 212 12.81 -24.19 -3.07
C TRP A 212 12.18 -23.51 -1.86
N TRP A 213 12.87 -22.51 -1.33
CA TRP A 213 12.50 -21.74 -0.16
C TRP A 213 12.28 -20.29 -0.54
N GLU A 214 11.30 -19.62 0.06
CA GLU A 214 11.14 -18.19 -0.10
C GLU A 214 12.29 -17.44 0.59
N LEU A 215 12.84 -16.46 -0.12
CA LEU A 215 13.81 -15.53 0.46
C LEU A 215 13.05 -14.53 1.33
N PRO A 216 13.42 -14.34 2.60
CA PRO A 216 12.83 -13.31 3.43
C PRO A 216 13.05 -11.92 2.80
N MET A 217 11.96 -11.15 2.66
CA MET A 217 12.03 -9.85 2.00
C MET A 217 10.96 -8.88 2.53
N ASN A 218 11.09 -7.61 2.18
CA ASN A 218 10.04 -6.64 2.44
C ASN A 218 8.81 -6.97 1.59
N THR A 219 7.68 -7.22 2.24
CA THR A 219 6.40 -7.51 1.59
C THR A 219 5.47 -6.29 1.52
N ALA A 220 5.91 -5.15 2.04
CA ALA A 220 5.18 -3.89 1.95
C ALA A 220 5.44 -3.25 0.57
N PHE A 221 4.59 -3.57 -0.39
CA PHE A 221 4.63 -2.99 -1.73
C PHE A 221 3.61 -1.87 -1.86
N VAL A 222 4.00 -0.83 -2.60
CA VAL A 222 3.06 0.22 -2.99
C VAL A 222 2.08 -0.36 -4.01
N SER A 223 0.79 -0.05 -3.86
CA SER A 223 -0.25 -0.55 -4.76
C SER A 223 -0.28 0.28 -6.06
N ILE A 224 0.77 0.15 -6.87
CA ILE A 224 0.88 0.80 -8.17
C ILE A 224 0.59 -0.22 -9.27
N ALA A 225 -0.17 0.19 -10.29
CA ALA A 225 -0.36 -0.58 -11.50
C ALA A 225 0.36 0.11 -12.67
N TYR A 226 1.16 -0.66 -13.38
CA TYR A 226 1.85 -0.23 -14.58
C TYR A 226 1.21 -0.87 -15.81
N VAL A 227 1.12 -0.10 -16.87
CA VAL A 227 0.67 -0.59 -18.17
C VAL A 227 1.86 -0.60 -19.12
N ILE A 228 2.25 -1.77 -19.62
CA ILE A 228 3.34 -1.92 -20.57
C ILE A 228 2.73 -2.10 -21.97
N GLN A 229 3.02 -1.15 -22.83
CA GLN A 229 2.57 -1.17 -24.23
C GLN A 229 3.28 -2.27 -25.03
N ASP A 230 2.69 -2.64 -26.17
CA ASP A 230 3.36 -3.52 -27.11
C ASP A 230 4.71 -2.96 -27.57
N LYS A 231 5.68 -3.83 -27.77
CA LYS A 231 7.08 -3.53 -28.15
C LYS A 231 7.84 -2.68 -27.13
N ARG A 232 7.42 -2.68 -25.86
CA ARG A 232 8.09 -1.99 -24.76
C ARG A 232 8.66 -2.99 -23.76
N GLU A 233 9.68 -2.54 -23.05
CA GLU A 233 10.30 -3.26 -21.95
C GLU A 233 10.22 -2.45 -20.66
N ARG A 234 10.20 -3.15 -19.54
CA ARG A 234 10.23 -2.58 -18.20
C ARG A 234 11.34 -3.25 -17.38
N GLU A 235 12.17 -2.42 -16.77
CA GLU A 235 13.11 -2.87 -15.75
C GLU A 235 12.41 -3.00 -14.40
N MET A 236 12.71 -4.09 -13.70
CA MET A 236 12.24 -4.38 -12.36
C MET A 236 13.42 -4.77 -11.50
N ARG A 237 13.41 -4.39 -10.22
CA ARG A 237 14.50 -4.68 -9.30
C ARG A 237 14.00 -5.49 -8.12
N ALA A 238 14.72 -6.55 -7.79
CA ALA A 238 14.50 -7.34 -6.59
C ALA A 238 15.60 -7.07 -5.58
N SER A 239 15.23 -6.68 -4.37
CA SER A 239 16.16 -6.53 -3.26
C SER A 239 16.41 -7.89 -2.61
N LEU A 240 17.67 -8.22 -2.33
CA LEU A 240 18.10 -9.51 -1.78
C LEU A 240 18.54 -9.44 -0.31
N TYR A 241 18.68 -8.25 0.27
CA TYR A 241 18.98 -7.98 1.68
C TYR A 241 20.18 -8.76 2.26
N PRO A 242 21.39 -8.77 1.63
CA PRO A 242 22.54 -9.55 2.10
C PRO A 242 23.01 -9.16 3.51
N ASP A 243 22.74 -7.93 3.94
CA ASP A 243 23.07 -7.43 5.28
C ASP A 243 22.11 -7.94 6.37
N VAL A 244 20.92 -8.40 5.99
CA VAL A 244 19.88 -8.90 6.89
C VAL A 244 20.00 -10.41 7.06
N HIS A 245 20.22 -11.10 5.95
CA HIS A 245 20.46 -12.54 5.89
C HIS A 245 21.50 -12.87 4.81
N PRO A 246 22.38 -13.85 5.04
CA PRO A 246 23.37 -14.22 4.05
C PRO A 246 22.70 -14.92 2.86
N ASN A 247 22.98 -14.44 1.65
CA ASN A 247 22.59 -15.14 0.43
C ASN A 247 23.62 -16.22 0.10
N LYS A 248 23.16 -17.41 -0.26
CA LYS A 248 24.01 -18.56 -0.63
C LYS A 248 24.32 -18.54 -2.12
N ALA A 249 25.49 -19.01 -2.51
CA ALA A 249 25.73 -19.34 -3.91
C ALA A 249 24.79 -20.46 -4.37
N GLY A 250 24.16 -20.32 -5.56
CA GLY A 250 23.22 -21.29 -6.04
C GLY A 250 22.18 -20.72 -6.99
N ARG A 251 21.10 -21.46 -7.19
CA ARG A 251 20.00 -21.11 -8.10
C ARG A 251 18.91 -20.38 -7.37
N TYR A 252 18.36 -19.34 -8.04
CA TYR A 252 17.28 -18.49 -7.56
C TYR A 252 16.20 -18.35 -8.62
N ARG A 253 14.97 -18.11 -8.19
CA ARG A 253 13.83 -17.77 -9.03
C ARG A 253 13.22 -16.47 -8.58
N TYR A 254 13.02 -15.58 -9.52
CA TYR A 254 12.24 -14.35 -9.36
C TYR A 254 10.85 -14.59 -9.92
N PHE A 255 9.84 -14.27 -9.15
CA PHE A 255 8.44 -14.40 -9.52
C PHE A 255 7.77 -13.04 -9.58
N TYR A 256 7.01 -12.84 -10.62
CA TYR A 256 6.33 -11.59 -10.88
C TYR A 256 4.99 -11.85 -11.56
N GLU A 257 3.90 -11.21 -11.06
CA GLU A 257 2.57 -11.37 -11.63
C GLU A 257 2.30 -10.29 -12.67
N VAL A 258 1.87 -10.69 -13.86
CA VAL A 258 1.37 -9.81 -14.91
C VAL A 258 -0.08 -10.15 -15.22
N THR A 259 -0.87 -9.15 -15.62
CA THR A 259 -2.25 -9.33 -16.05
C THR A 259 -2.32 -9.22 -17.57
N ILE A 260 -2.74 -10.30 -18.22
CA ILE A 260 -2.88 -10.41 -19.68
C ILE A 260 -4.35 -10.68 -19.97
N ASN A 261 -5.01 -9.81 -20.73
CA ASN A 261 -6.44 -9.95 -21.04
C ASN A 261 -7.30 -10.18 -19.77
N ARG A 262 -7.05 -9.42 -18.70
CA ARG A 262 -7.70 -9.50 -17.39
C ARG A 262 -7.47 -10.82 -16.62
N LYS A 263 -6.50 -11.63 -17.02
CA LYS A 263 -6.12 -12.86 -16.32
C LYS A 263 -4.73 -12.71 -15.73
N PRO A 264 -4.55 -13.02 -14.43
CA PRO A 264 -3.23 -13.02 -13.83
C PRO A 264 -2.39 -14.18 -14.36
N VAL A 265 -1.14 -13.91 -14.67
CA VAL A 265 -0.14 -14.90 -15.10
C VAL A 265 1.10 -14.74 -14.22
N LEU A 266 1.54 -15.82 -13.61
CA LEU A 266 2.76 -15.85 -12.82
C LEU A 266 3.95 -16.02 -13.74
N MET A 267 4.71 -14.95 -13.95
CA MET A 267 5.98 -14.99 -14.67
C MET A 267 7.11 -15.44 -13.73
N MET A 268 8.15 -16.06 -14.28
CA MET A 268 9.30 -16.52 -13.52
C MET A 268 10.59 -16.37 -14.34
N ALA A 269 11.63 -15.82 -13.70
CA ALA A 269 12.98 -15.78 -14.27
C ALA A 269 13.97 -16.48 -13.33
N GLU A 270 14.82 -17.36 -13.86
CA GLU A 270 15.89 -17.99 -13.09
C GLU A 270 17.18 -17.17 -13.21
N PHE A 271 17.93 -17.10 -12.11
CA PHE A 271 19.26 -16.48 -12.04
C PHE A 271 20.12 -17.23 -11.01
N ARG A 272 21.40 -16.91 -10.97
CA ARG A 272 22.33 -17.52 -10.02
C ARG A 272 23.01 -16.45 -9.18
N LEU A 273 23.30 -16.78 -7.93
CA LEU A 273 24.27 -16.08 -7.12
C LEU A 273 25.56 -16.89 -7.03
N SER A 274 26.71 -16.23 -7.05
CA SER A 274 28.01 -16.85 -6.99
C SER A 274 28.98 -16.06 -6.10
N ASP A 275 29.80 -16.78 -5.35
CA ASP A 275 30.91 -16.23 -4.58
C ASP A 275 32.15 -16.07 -5.47
N ASN A 276 32.17 -16.67 -6.65
CA ASN A 276 33.28 -16.55 -7.61
C ASN A 276 33.18 -15.21 -8.36
N GLU A 277 34.08 -14.31 -8.01
CA GLU A 277 34.11 -12.96 -8.57
C GLU A 277 34.23 -12.94 -10.10
N LYS A 278 34.95 -13.89 -10.69
CA LYS A 278 35.10 -13.99 -12.14
C LYS A 278 33.79 -14.30 -12.84
N GLU A 279 32.96 -15.19 -12.26
CA GLU A 279 31.70 -15.57 -12.89
C GLU A 279 30.73 -14.40 -13.05
N TRP A 280 30.56 -13.60 -12.01
CA TRP A 280 29.59 -12.50 -12.07
C TRP A 280 30.16 -11.21 -12.69
N LYS A 281 31.48 -10.95 -12.61
CA LYS A 281 32.11 -9.81 -13.29
C LYS A 281 32.21 -9.97 -14.80
N GLU A 282 32.42 -11.19 -15.27
CA GLU A 282 32.51 -11.50 -16.71
C GLU A 282 31.14 -11.91 -17.31
N ALA A 283 30.07 -11.94 -16.51
CA ALA A 283 28.74 -12.28 -16.97
C ALA A 283 28.27 -11.32 -18.06
N LYS A 284 27.89 -11.86 -19.20
CA LYS A 284 27.28 -11.07 -20.27
C LYS A 284 25.79 -10.86 -20.02
N ARG A 285 25.30 -9.73 -20.47
CA ARG A 285 23.87 -9.41 -20.40
C ARG A 285 23.05 -10.53 -21.06
N THR A 286 22.00 -10.98 -20.37
CA THR A 286 21.12 -12.06 -20.89
C THR A 286 20.50 -11.62 -22.20
N PRO A 287 20.70 -12.37 -23.32
CA PRO A 287 20.14 -11.97 -24.60
C PRO A 287 18.62 -12.10 -24.63
N LEU A 288 17.99 -11.36 -25.55
CA LEU A 288 16.61 -11.65 -25.94
C LEU A 288 16.56 -12.96 -26.70
N PRO A 289 15.48 -13.75 -26.61
CA PRO A 289 15.27 -14.91 -27.48
C PRO A 289 15.33 -14.50 -28.97
N GLU A 290 15.91 -15.36 -29.79
CA GLU A 290 16.12 -15.09 -31.23
C GLU A 290 14.84 -14.66 -31.96
N GLY A 291 13.69 -15.28 -31.64
CA GLY A 291 12.39 -14.91 -32.22
C GLY A 291 11.89 -13.50 -31.87
N LEU A 292 12.41 -12.88 -30.79
CA LEU A 292 12.10 -11.50 -30.40
C LEU A 292 13.12 -10.49 -30.96
N LEU A 293 14.33 -10.94 -31.31
CA LEU A 293 15.35 -10.10 -31.95
C LEU A 293 14.92 -9.61 -33.32
N THR A 294 14.25 -10.42 -34.11
CA THR A 294 13.71 -10.05 -35.42
C THR A 294 12.61 -8.99 -35.29
N MET A 295 11.77 -9.06 -34.27
CA MET A 295 10.72 -8.05 -33.99
C MET A 295 11.29 -6.69 -33.54
N LYS A 296 12.49 -6.68 -32.95
CA LYS A 296 13.18 -5.45 -32.52
C LYS A 296 13.87 -4.74 -33.70
N GLN A 297 14.30 -5.46 -34.72
CA GLN A 297 15.00 -4.92 -35.90
C GLN A 297 14.06 -4.19 -36.89
N ASP A 298 12.78 -4.55 -36.94
CA ASP A 298 11.78 -3.87 -37.78
C ASP A 298 11.42 -2.44 -37.31
N ASN A 299 11.95 -1.99 -36.17
CA ASN A 299 11.64 -0.69 -35.55
C ASN A 299 12.74 0.39 -35.70
N THR A 300 13.76 0.21 -36.55
CA THR A 300 14.85 1.19 -36.68
C THR A 300 14.50 2.48 -37.46
N HIS A 301 13.25 2.68 -37.85
CA HIS A 301 12.78 3.93 -38.46
C HIS A 301 11.47 4.42 -37.86
N GLN A 302 11.48 4.84 -36.60
CA GLN A 302 10.63 5.92 -36.09
C GLN A 302 11.16 6.38 -34.74
N THR A 303 11.95 7.44 -34.75
CA THR A 303 12.13 8.32 -33.58
C THR A 303 10.79 8.92 -33.21
N VAL A 304 10.03 8.22 -32.41
CA VAL A 304 8.92 8.81 -31.65
C VAL A 304 9.49 9.10 -30.27
N GLY A 305 9.44 10.39 -29.90
CA GLY A 305 10.03 10.91 -28.68
C GLY A 305 9.72 10.06 -27.44
N GLU A 306 10.69 10.06 -26.52
CA GLU A 306 10.59 9.48 -25.19
C GLU A 306 9.23 9.78 -24.55
N GLN A 307 8.28 8.85 -24.67
CA GLN A 307 7.17 8.81 -23.74
C GLN A 307 7.69 8.05 -22.51
N VAL A 308 8.25 8.80 -21.59
CA VAL A 308 8.47 8.36 -20.21
C VAL A 308 7.12 7.82 -19.72
N GLU A 309 7.04 6.55 -19.39
CA GLU A 309 5.88 6.00 -18.69
C GLU A 309 5.67 6.84 -17.43
N GLU A 310 4.62 7.62 -17.42
CA GLU A 310 4.33 8.54 -16.34
C GLU A 310 3.84 7.72 -15.14
N LEU A 311 4.62 7.74 -14.06
CA LEU A 311 4.26 7.19 -12.75
C LEU A 311 2.87 7.68 -12.33
N VAL A 312 2.01 6.73 -11.93
CA VAL A 312 0.72 7.04 -11.30
C VAL A 312 0.85 6.79 -9.80
N TYR A 313 0.76 7.85 -9.01
CA TYR A 313 0.95 7.82 -7.57
C TYR A 313 -0.35 7.48 -6.84
N ASP A 314 -0.28 6.71 -5.76
CA ASP A 314 -1.42 6.50 -4.85
C ASP A 314 -1.52 7.61 -3.81
N MET A 315 -0.37 8.17 -3.39
CA MET A 315 -0.27 9.31 -2.47
C MET A 315 0.85 10.25 -2.92
N VAL A 316 0.64 11.53 -2.77
CA VAL A 316 1.58 12.60 -3.11
C VAL A 316 1.54 13.71 -2.06
N GLU A 317 2.54 14.60 -2.06
CA GLU A 317 2.61 15.73 -1.12
C GLU A 317 1.36 16.61 -1.16
N VAL A 318 0.85 16.87 -2.37
CA VAL A 318 -0.42 17.58 -2.55
C VAL A 318 -1.35 16.72 -3.39
N MET A 319 -2.42 16.22 -2.78
CA MET A 319 -3.41 15.39 -3.47
C MET A 319 -4.21 16.20 -4.51
N PRO A 320 -4.72 15.54 -5.58
CA PRO A 320 -5.60 16.20 -6.55
C PRO A 320 -6.88 16.72 -5.87
N GLU A 321 -7.35 17.86 -6.34
CA GLU A 321 -8.53 18.51 -5.77
C GLU A 321 -9.57 18.84 -6.85
N PHE A 322 -10.84 18.46 -6.61
CA PHE A 322 -11.96 18.89 -7.44
C PHE A 322 -12.15 20.41 -7.32
N PRO A 323 -12.50 21.14 -8.39
CA PRO A 323 -12.77 22.58 -8.32
C PRO A 323 -13.82 22.91 -7.25
N GLY A 324 -13.41 23.63 -6.21
CA GLY A 324 -14.25 23.92 -5.05
C GLY A 324 -14.23 22.86 -3.95
N GLY A 325 -13.31 21.89 -4.02
CA GLY A 325 -13.06 20.89 -3.00
C GLY A 325 -14.07 19.73 -2.99
N VAL A 326 -13.94 18.90 -1.95
CA VAL A 326 -14.74 17.66 -1.81
C VAL A 326 -16.25 17.96 -1.75
N ARG A 327 -16.64 19.05 -1.10
CA ARG A 327 -18.06 19.43 -0.99
C ARG A 327 -18.66 19.73 -2.37
N ALA A 328 -17.96 20.52 -3.17
CA ALA A 328 -18.39 20.82 -4.54
C ALA A 328 -18.45 19.55 -5.44
N MET A 329 -17.53 18.60 -5.24
CA MET A 329 -17.55 17.31 -5.91
C MET A 329 -18.82 16.51 -5.56
N LEU A 330 -19.17 16.43 -4.28
CA LEU A 330 -20.37 15.71 -3.84
C LEU A 330 -21.66 16.38 -4.35
N ASP A 331 -21.72 17.71 -4.35
CA ASP A 331 -22.84 18.47 -4.91
C ASP A 331 -22.95 18.27 -6.43
N PHE A 332 -21.81 18.23 -7.13
CA PHE A 332 -21.76 17.92 -8.56
C PHE A 332 -22.32 16.53 -8.85
N ILE A 333 -21.89 15.51 -8.10
CA ILE A 333 -22.40 14.14 -8.24
C ILE A 333 -23.89 14.14 -7.99
N LYS A 334 -24.36 14.71 -6.88
CA LYS A 334 -25.78 14.77 -6.52
C LYS A 334 -26.65 15.44 -7.59
N LYS A 335 -26.13 16.50 -8.22
CA LYS A 335 -26.84 17.24 -9.27
C LYS A 335 -26.92 16.49 -10.59
N ASN A 336 -25.90 15.68 -10.92
CA ASN A 336 -25.78 15.02 -12.22
C ASN A 336 -26.15 13.54 -12.22
N ILE A 337 -26.38 12.94 -11.05
CA ILE A 337 -26.73 11.54 -10.92
C ILE A 337 -28.18 11.32 -11.42
N GLN A 338 -28.36 10.27 -12.22
CA GLN A 338 -29.65 9.80 -12.69
C GLN A 338 -29.88 8.40 -12.14
N TYR A 339 -30.85 8.26 -11.24
CA TYR A 339 -31.12 6.96 -10.65
C TYR A 339 -31.69 6.01 -11.70
N PRO A 340 -31.01 4.88 -12.03
CA PRO A 340 -31.50 3.95 -13.03
C PRO A 340 -32.88 3.37 -12.64
N GLU A 341 -33.82 3.40 -13.56
CA GLU A 341 -35.21 2.95 -13.28
C GLU A 341 -35.27 1.50 -12.81
N ILE A 342 -34.47 0.61 -13.39
CA ILE A 342 -34.41 -0.81 -13.01
C ILE A 342 -33.95 -0.94 -11.56
N ALA A 343 -32.90 -0.24 -11.15
CA ALA A 343 -32.40 -0.27 -9.79
C ALA A 343 -33.45 0.33 -8.81
N ARG A 344 -34.12 1.41 -9.21
CA ARG A 344 -35.18 2.04 -8.42
C ARG A 344 -36.37 1.10 -8.20
N LYS A 345 -36.86 0.43 -9.25
CA LYS A 345 -37.97 -0.52 -9.16
C LYS A 345 -37.68 -1.73 -8.28
N ASN A 346 -36.42 -2.13 -8.24
CA ASN A 346 -35.95 -3.27 -7.44
C ASN A 346 -35.46 -2.88 -6.03
N GLY A 347 -35.58 -1.61 -5.64
CA GLY A 347 -35.17 -1.14 -4.31
C GLY A 347 -33.64 -1.19 -4.07
N ILE A 348 -32.84 -1.29 -5.15
CA ILE A 348 -31.37 -1.45 -5.04
C ILE A 348 -30.74 -0.09 -4.72
N GLN A 349 -30.15 0.05 -3.56
CA GLN A 349 -29.44 1.26 -3.11
C GLN A 349 -28.10 0.91 -2.48
N GLY A 350 -27.18 1.88 -2.41
CA GLY A 350 -25.88 1.67 -1.83
C GLY A 350 -24.84 2.68 -2.30
N ARG A 351 -23.57 2.39 -1.99
CA ARG A 351 -22.43 3.23 -2.36
C ARG A 351 -21.50 2.48 -3.29
N VAL A 352 -21.40 2.95 -4.53
CA VAL A 352 -20.41 2.52 -5.51
C VAL A 352 -19.12 3.30 -5.28
N ILE A 353 -17.95 2.65 -5.28
CA ILE A 353 -16.65 3.33 -5.22
C ILE A 353 -15.98 3.18 -6.57
N VAL A 354 -15.68 4.30 -7.20
CA VAL A 354 -15.00 4.35 -8.50
C VAL A 354 -13.56 4.86 -8.30
N GLY A 355 -12.60 4.04 -8.67
CA GLY A 355 -11.20 4.45 -8.78
C GLY A 355 -10.99 5.22 -10.08
N VAL A 356 -10.24 6.30 -10.01
CA VAL A 356 -9.88 7.15 -11.15
C VAL A 356 -8.40 7.52 -11.08
N VAL A 357 -7.84 7.93 -12.21
CA VAL A 357 -6.54 8.61 -12.25
C VAL A 357 -6.79 10.05 -12.64
N VAL A 358 -6.34 10.98 -11.79
CA VAL A 358 -6.27 12.41 -12.13
C VAL A 358 -4.93 12.66 -12.79
N ASP A 359 -4.96 13.04 -14.07
CA ASP A 359 -3.77 13.30 -14.88
C ASP A 359 -3.11 14.64 -14.49
N LYS A 360 -1.88 14.88 -14.91
CA LYS A 360 -1.11 16.13 -14.73
C LYS A 360 -1.85 17.38 -15.21
N ASN A 361 -2.71 17.24 -16.20
CA ASN A 361 -3.54 18.32 -16.73
C ASN A 361 -4.89 18.45 -16.00
N GLY A 362 -5.12 17.67 -14.93
CA GLY A 362 -6.36 17.63 -14.17
C GLY A 362 -7.49 16.79 -14.76
N SER A 363 -7.28 16.14 -15.91
CA SER A 363 -8.30 15.28 -16.52
C SER A 363 -8.47 13.98 -15.71
N VAL A 364 -9.72 13.54 -15.55
CA VAL A 364 -10.05 12.27 -14.88
C VAL A 364 -10.05 11.15 -15.92
N THR A 365 -9.19 10.15 -15.71
CA THR A 365 -8.95 9.03 -16.63
C THR A 365 -8.98 7.68 -15.90
N ASN A 366 -8.86 6.57 -16.60
CA ASN A 366 -8.73 5.20 -16.05
C ASN A 366 -9.78 4.85 -14.97
N LEU A 367 -11.08 5.03 -15.34
CA LEU A 367 -12.17 4.75 -14.42
C LEU A 367 -12.34 3.24 -14.21
N THR A 368 -12.30 2.79 -12.97
CA THR A 368 -12.45 1.39 -12.54
C THR A 368 -13.44 1.30 -11.38
N ILE A 369 -14.28 0.28 -11.35
CA ILE A 369 -15.14 0.03 -10.18
C ILE A 369 -14.32 -0.70 -9.11
N LEU A 370 -14.07 -0.02 -7.98
CA LEU A 370 -13.38 -0.60 -6.81
C LEU A 370 -14.35 -1.34 -5.89
N LYS A 371 -15.57 -0.81 -5.75
CA LYS A 371 -16.66 -1.46 -5.00
C LYS A 371 -17.94 -1.35 -5.82
N SER A 372 -18.44 -2.49 -6.27
CA SER A 372 -19.69 -2.63 -7.01
C SER A 372 -20.86 -2.86 -6.04
N ILE A 373 -22.04 -2.40 -6.42
CA ILE A 373 -23.33 -2.71 -5.77
C ILE A 373 -24.23 -3.42 -6.77
N ASP A 374 -24.38 -2.85 -7.96
CA ASP A 374 -25.27 -3.35 -9.01
C ASP A 374 -24.77 -2.82 -10.37
N PRO A 375 -24.80 -3.60 -11.46
CA PRO A 375 -24.28 -3.18 -12.75
C PRO A 375 -24.89 -1.89 -13.32
N TYR A 376 -26.16 -1.60 -13.02
CA TYR A 376 -26.81 -0.38 -13.46
C TYR A 376 -26.35 0.84 -12.67
N LEU A 377 -26.17 0.68 -11.33
CA LEU A 377 -25.60 1.72 -10.47
C LEU A 377 -24.13 2.00 -10.81
N ASP A 378 -23.36 0.96 -11.09
CA ASP A 378 -21.95 1.06 -11.49
C ASP A 378 -21.78 1.86 -12.80
N LYS A 379 -22.62 1.54 -13.80
CA LYS A 379 -22.63 2.24 -15.09
C LYS A 379 -22.98 3.72 -14.93
N GLU A 380 -23.94 4.03 -14.08
CA GLU A 380 -24.35 5.40 -13.80
C GLU A 380 -23.25 6.16 -13.04
N ALA A 381 -22.60 5.54 -12.05
CA ALA A 381 -21.47 6.11 -11.33
C ALA A 381 -20.32 6.50 -12.28
N ILE A 382 -19.95 5.60 -13.19
CA ILE A 382 -18.94 5.89 -14.23
C ILE A 382 -19.40 7.04 -15.13
N ARG A 383 -20.69 7.07 -15.56
CA ARG A 383 -21.22 8.14 -16.41
C ARG A 383 -21.07 9.51 -15.75
N VAL A 384 -21.47 9.63 -14.48
CA VAL A 384 -21.44 10.90 -13.75
C VAL A 384 -20.00 11.38 -13.56
N ILE A 385 -19.06 10.48 -13.23
CA ILE A 385 -17.66 10.86 -13.04
C ILE A 385 -17.02 11.33 -14.35
N ARG A 386 -17.38 10.76 -15.49
CA ARG A 386 -16.92 11.23 -16.82
C ARG A 386 -17.36 12.65 -17.17
N LEU A 387 -18.40 13.16 -16.54
CA LEU A 387 -18.86 14.54 -16.73
C LEU A 387 -18.12 15.55 -15.87
N MET A 388 -17.23 15.11 -14.98
CA MET A 388 -16.51 16.02 -14.10
C MET A 388 -15.60 16.98 -14.87
N PRO A 389 -15.49 18.24 -14.41
CA PRO A 389 -14.54 19.19 -14.97
C PRO A 389 -13.11 18.75 -14.65
N LYS A 390 -12.15 19.46 -15.21
CA LYS A 390 -10.74 19.25 -14.86
C LYS A 390 -10.50 19.61 -13.41
N TRP A 391 -9.75 18.74 -12.72
CA TRP A 391 -9.33 18.90 -11.34
C TRP A 391 -8.03 19.71 -11.26
N LYS A 392 -7.73 20.26 -10.08
CA LYS A 392 -6.38 20.67 -9.77
C LYS A 392 -5.53 19.40 -9.64
N PRO A 393 -4.46 19.23 -10.42
CA PRO A 393 -3.65 18.02 -10.38
C PRO A 393 -2.91 17.89 -9.05
N GLY A 394 -2.61 16.66 -8.65
CA GLY A 394 -1.71 16.41 -7.54
C GLY A 394 -0.27 16.75 -7.88
N THR A 395 0.53 17.14 -6.87
CA THR A 395 1.94 17.48 -7.07
C THR A 395 2.85 16.67 -6.16
N GLN A 396 4.04 16.32 -6.68
CA GLN A 396 5.14 15.71 -5.98
C GLN A 396 6.41 16.48 -6.32
N MET A 397 7.16 16.97 -5.32
CA MET A 397 8.31 17.86 -5.52
C MET A 397 7.96 19.04 -6.44
N ASP A 398 6.84 19.71 -6.17
CA ASP A 398 6.28 20.85 -6.94
C ASP A 398 5.97 20.56 -8.42
N LYS A 399 6.03 19.30 -8.86
CA LYS A 399 5.70 18.91 -10.24
C LYS A 399 4.34 18.23 -10.30
N PRO A 400 3.45 18.60 -11.26
CA PRO A 400 2.20 17.89 -11.48
C PRO A 400 2.47 16.43 -11.87
N VAL A 401 1.78 15.50 -11.18
CA VAL A 401 1.91 14.06 -11.40
C VAL A 401 0.53 13.40 -11.56
N LYS A 402 0.51 12.19 -12.09
CA LYS A 402 -0.71 11.37 -12.16
C LYS A 402 -0.98 10.74 -10.81
N VAL A 403 -2.20 10.89 -10.31
CA VAL A 403 -2.58 10.39 -8.96
C VAL A 403 -3.86 9.59 -9.03
N LYS A 404 -3.88 8.43 -8.37
CA LYS A 404 -5.11 7.66 -8.17
C LYS A 404 -5.98 8.34 -7.11
N TYR A 405 -7.27 8.33 -7.36
CA TYR A 405 -8.25 8.87 -6.44
C TYR A 405 -9.49 7.97 -6.40
N ALA A 406 -10.09 7.78 -5.23
CA ALA A 406 -11.30 6.99 -5.05
C ALA A 406 -12.50 7.90 -4.81
N ILE A 407 -13.53 7.81 -5.66
CA ILE A 407 -14.71 8.66 -5.61
C ILE A 407 -15.91 7.83 -5.17
N PRO A 408 -16.51 8.10 -4.00
CA PRO A 408 -17.74 7.44 -3.57
C PRO A 408 -18.96 8.08 -4.23
N VAL A 409 -19.79 7.26 -4.90
CA VAL A 409 -21.07 7.65 -5.48
C VAL A 409 -22.18 6.95 -4.72
N SER A 410 -22.99 7.71 -3.99
CA SER A 410 -24.07 7.17 -3.15
C SER A 410 -25.42 7.24 -3.86
N PHE A 411 -26.09 6.11 -3.92
CA PHE A 411 -27.45 5.95 -4.44
C PHE A 411 -28.40 5.69 -3.26
N LYS A 412 -29.32 6.62 -3.02
CA LYS A 412 -30.37 6.48 -2.01
C LYS A 412 -31.73 6.67 -2.67
N LEU A 413 -32.66 5.81 -2.32
CA LEU A 413 -34.06 6.00 -2.67
C LEU A 413 -34.64 7.06 -1.72
N ALA A 414 -35.42 7.98 -2.26
CA ALA A 414 -36.23 8.86 -1.42
C ALA A 414 -37.33 8.02 -0.76
N ASP A 415 -37.54 8.21 0.53
CA ASP A 415 -38.65 7.62 1.30
C ASP A 415 -39.97 8.10 0.76
#